data_5f12f0b8312557329c7b02ed13b0b8e7
#
_entry.id   5f12f0b8312557329c7b02ed13b0b8e7
#
_cell.length_a   1.000
_cell.length_b   1.000
_cell.length_c   1.000
_cell.angle_alpha   90.00
_cell.angle_beta   90.00
_cell.angle_gamma   90.00
#
_symmetry.space_group_name_H-M   'P 1'
#
loop_
_entity.id
_entity.type
_entity.pdbx_description
1 polymer ?
#
loop_
_entity_poly.entity_id
_entity_poly.type
_entity_poly.pdbx_seq_one_letter_code
_entity_poly.pdbx_strand_id
1 'polypeptide(L)'
;MRVVIAEDSALLRDGLVQLLELRGVEVAAAVGDPETLLAAVAEHAPDVAVLDIRLPPTQTDEGVRAALRLRAEHPGTGVLLFSQYVETTYAARLLSDPAGFGYLLKERVTDIGEFVGALERIAAGGTALDPEVVAQLFGATRRSTALDTLTPREREVLSLMAEGRTNHAIATAFTVSERAVEKHIANIFTKLDLPPSQSGHRRVLAVLKYLEGARAA
;
A
#
# COMPACT_ATOMS: atom_id res chain seq x y z
N MET A 1 -9.72 -11.02 -24.33
CA MET A 1 -9.26 -10.93 -22.94
C MET A 1 -10.45 -11.16 -22.04
N ARG A 2 -10.29 -12.07 -21.08
CA ARG A 2 -11.31 -12.44 -20.08
C ARG A 2 -10.90 -11.91 -18.71
N VAL A 3 -11.83 -11.26 -18.00
CA VAL A 3 -11.55 -10.69 -16.68
C VAL A 3 -12.56 -11.15 -15.64
N VAL A 4 -12.15 -11.14 -14.38
CA VAL A 4 -13.01 -11.27 -13.19
C VAL A 4 -12.84 -10.01 -12.35
N ILE A 5 -13.94 -9.48 -11.81
CA ILE A 5 -13.95 -8.23 -11.02
C ILE A 5 -14.40 -8.53 -9.61
N ALA A 6 -13.69 -7.99 -8.61
CA ALA A 6 -14.12 -7.94 -7.22
C ALA A 6 -14.24 -6.49 -6.76
N GLU A 7 -15.45 -6.04 -6.53
CA GLU A 7 -15.83 -4.68 -6.14
C GLU A 7 -17.08 -4.76 -5.27
N ASP A 8 -17.05 -4.22 -4.06
CA ASP A 8 -18.18 -4.30 -3.13
C ASP A 8 -19.33 -3.33 -3.48
N SER A 9 -18.99 -2.17 -4.06
CA SER A 9 -19.97 -1.22 -4.55
C SER A 9 -20.69 -1.76 -5.79
N ALA A 10 -21.95 -2.14 -5.66
CA ALA A 10 -22.76 -2.66 -6.78
C ALA A 10 -22.79 -1.70 -7.97
N LEU A 11 -22.96 -0.38 -7.71
CA LEU A 11 -23.00 0.63 -8.75
C LEU A 11 -21.69 0.69 -9.55
N LEU A 12 -20.55 0.68 -8.86
CA LEU A 12 -19.25 0.73 -9.53
C LEU A 12 -18.95 -0.58 -10.24
N ARG A 13 -19.28 -1.72 -9.64
CA ARG A 13 -19.13 -3.04 -10.24
C ARG A 13 -19.90 -3.15 -11.55
N ASP A 14 -21.19 -2.81 -11.53
CA ASP A 14 -22.06 -2.86 -12.72
C ASP A 14 -21.58 -1.87 -13.80
N GLY A 15 -21.12 -0.69 -13.39
CA GLY A 15 -20.53 0.30 -14.30
C GLY A 15 -19.26 -0.22 -14.98
N LEU A 16 -18.35 -0.86 -14.23
CA LEU A 16 -17.13 -1.45 -14.77
C LEU A 16 -17.45 -2.58 -15.77
N VAL A 17 -18.40 -3.46 -15.45
CA VAL A 17 -18.85 -4.53 -16.35
C VAL A 17 -19.29 -3.95 -17.68
N GLN A 18 -20.23 -3.01 -17.66
CA GLN A 18 -20.76 -2.38 -18.88
C GLN A 18 -19.67 -1.70 -19.71
N LEU A 19 -18.78 -0.93 -19.06
CA LEU A 19 -17.71 -0.21 -19.73
C LEU A 19 -16.70 -1.16 -20.39
N LEU A 20 -16.35 -2.26 -19.74
CA LEU A 20 -15.42 -3.26 -20.27
C LEU A 20 -16.04 -4.05 -21.43
N GLU A 21 -17.29 -4.48 -21.29
CA GLU A 21 -18.02 -5.18 -22.37
C GLU A 21 -18.17 -4.32 -23.62
N LEU A 22 -18.43 -3.01 -23.48
CA LEU A 22 -18.46 -2.05 -24.59
C LEU A 22 -17.11 -1.94 -25.32
N ARG A 23 -16.01 -2.32 -24.69
CA ARG A 23 -14.67 -2.36 -25.27
C ARG A 23 -14.23 -3.76 -25.70
N GLY A 24 -15.15 -4.71 -25.72
CA GLY A 24 -14.91 -6.08 -26.18
C GLY A 24 -14.11 -6.94 -25.17
N VAL A 25 -14.07 -6.53 -23.92
CA VAL A 25 -13.49 -7.34 -22.83
C VAL A 25 -14.60 -8.24 -22.27
N GLU A 26 -14.34 -9.53 -22.19
CA GLU A 26 -15.27 -10.51 -21.61
C GLU A 26 -15.17 -10.45 -20.08
N VAL A 27 -16.25 -10.09 -19.39
CA VAL A 27 -16.33 -10.15 -17.95
C VAL A 27 -16.94 -11.49 -17.53
N ALA A 28 -16.12 -12.45 -17.13
CA ALA A 28 -16.55 -13.80 -16.78
C ALA A 28 -17.35 -13.85 -15.46
N ALA A 29 -16.98 -13.02 -14.49
CA ALA A 29 -17.69 -12.85 -13.24
C ALA A 29 -17.42 -11.47 -12.63
N ALA A 30 -18.41 -10.94 -11.89
CA ALA A 30 -18.29 -9.73 -11.11
C ALA A 30 -18.90 -9.95 -9.71
N VAL A 31 -18.08 -9.92 -8.70
CA VAL A 31 -18.39 -10.34 -7.31
C VAL A 31 -18.13 -9.24 -6.31
N GLY A 32 -18.63 -9.39 -5.09
CA GLY A 32 -18.53 -8.37 -4.04
C GLY A 32 -17.57 -8.70 -2.90
N ASP A 33 -16.93 -9.86 -2.90
CA ASP A 33 -16.10 -10.32 -1.79
C ASP A 33 -14.93 -11.22 -2.25
N PRO A 34 -13.89 -11.41 -1.42
CA PRO A 34 -12.70 -12.16 -1.78
C PRO A 34 -12.91 -13.66 -1.98
N GLU A 35 -13.86 -14.27 -1.27
CA GLU A 35 -14.06 -15.73 -1.34
C GLU A 35 -14.71 -16.11 -2.66
N THR A 36 -15.75 -15.37 -3.05
CA THR A 36 -16.39 -15.56 -4.37
C THR A 36 -15.45 -15.19 -5.52
N LEU A 37 -14.54 -14.20 -5.35
CA LEU A 37 -13.49 -13.90 -6.31
C LEU A 37 -12.58 -15.12 -6.55
N LEU A 38 -12.05 -15.72 -5.48
CA LEU A 38 -11.14 -16.87 -5.61
C LEU A 38 -11.81 -18.05 -6.31
N ALA A 39 -13.08 -18.32 -5.97
CA ALA A 39 -13.87 -19.35 -6.64
C ALA A 39 -14.07 -19.04 -8.13
N ALA A 40 -14.42 -17.79 -8.48
CA ALA A 40 -14.61 -17.35 -9.86
C ALA A 40 -13.32 -17.43 -10.68
N VAL A 41 -12.17 -17.08 -10.10
CA VAL A 41 -10.86 -17.22 -10.79
C VAL A 41 -10.53 -18.68 -11.05
N ALA A 42 -10.77 -19.56 -10.08
CA ALA A 42 -10.55 -21.00 -10.24
C ALA A 42 -11.46 -21.62 -11.32
N GLU A 43 -12.72 -21.16 -11.42
CA GLU A 43 -13.69 -21.65 -12.38
C GLU A 43 -13.43 -21.14 -13.80
N HIS A 44 -13.14 -19.84 -13.95
CA HIS A 44 -13.12 -19.18 -15.26
C HIS A 44 -11.72 -19.02 -15.83
N ALA A 45 -10.66 -19.21 -15.04
CA ALA A 45 -9.25 -19.02 -15.42
C ALA A 45 -9.05 -17.72 -16.25
N PRO A 46 -9.37 -16.53 -15.70
CA PRO A 46 -9.31 -15.27 -16.43
C PRO A 46 -7.87 -14.85 -16.74
N ASP A 47 -7.70 -14.01 -17.76
CA ASP A 47 -6.41 -13.38 -18.06
C ASP A 47 -6.00 -12.39 -16.97
N VAL A 48 -7.00 -11.65 -16.40
CA VAL A 48 -6.76 -10.66 -15.34
C VAL A 48 -7.89 -10.68 -14.31
N ALA A 49 -7.52 -10.61 -13.02
CA ALA A 49 -8.43 -10.31 -11.92
C ALA A 49 -8.28 -8.83 -11.51
N VAL A 50 -9.39 -8.09 -11.49
CA VAL A 50 -9.46 -6.68 -11.03
C VAL A 50 -10.06 -6.66 -9.64
N LEU A 51 -9.34 -6.11 -8.66
CA LEU A 51 -9.72 -6.16 -7.25
C LEU A 51 -9.73 -4.77 -6.63
N ASP A 52 -10.83 -4.42 -5.94
CA ASP A 52 -10.71 -3.37 -4.94
C ASP A 52 -9.90 -3.88 -3.74
N ILE A 53 -9.17 -2.98 -3.12
CA ILE A 53 -8.40 -3.27 -1.89
C ILE A 53 -9.34 -3.49 -0.70
N ARG A 54 -10.36 -2.63 -0.59
CA ARG A 54 -11.30 -2.63 0.53
C ARG A 54 -12.54 -3.44 0.20
N LEU A 55 -12.47 -4.73 0.50
CA LEU A 55 -13.58 -5.66 0.35
C LEU A 55 -14.11 -6.07 1.74
N PRO A 56 -15.36 -6.59 1.85
CA PRO A 56 -15.85 -7.16 3.08
C PRO A 56 -14.97 -8.34 3.54
N PRO A 57 -14.96 -8.72 4.86
CA PRO A 57 -15.86 -8.19 5.90
C PRO A 57 -15.37 -6.93 6.61
N THR A 58 -14.05 -6.61 6.61
CA THR A 58 -13.52 -5.51 7.43
C THR A 58 -13.25 -4.24 6.64
N GLN A 59 -13.27 -4.30 5.32
CA GLN A 59 -13.00 -3.20 4.38
C GLN A 59 -11.65 -2.50 4.64
N THR A 60 -10.62 -3.31 4.92
CA THR A 60 -9.27 -2.81 5.17
C THR A 60 -8.28 -3.23 4.09
N ASP A 61 -7.89 -4.50 4.03
CA ASP A 61 -6.84 -5.04 3.17
C ASP A 61 -7.20 -6.39 2.52
N GLU A 62 -8.48 -6.79 2.57
CA GLU A 62 -8.95 -8.07 2.06
C GLU A 62 -8.60 -8.29 0.60
N GLY A 63 -8.76 -7.26 -0.23
CA GLY A 63 -8.40 -7.34 -1.65
C GLY A 63 -6.91 -7.56 -1.86
N VAL A 64 -6.06 -6.95 -1.03
CA VAL A 64 -4.60 -7.18 -1.10
C VAL A 64 -4.25 -8.61 -0.70
N ARG A 65 -4.87 -9.15 0.35
CA ARG A 65 -4.68 -10.55 0.76
C ARG A 65 -5.14 -11.51 -0.33
N ALA A 66 -6.30 -11.23 -0.96
CA ALA A 66 -6.79 -11.99 -2.10
C ALA A 66 -5.82 -11.92 -3.28
N ALA A 67 -5.28 -10.75 -3.60
CA ALA A 67 -4.28 -10.56 -4.65
C ALA A 67 -3.01 -11.39 -4.40
N LEU A 68 -2.49 -11.40 -3.17
CA LEU A 68 -1.32 -12.22 -2.78
C LEU A 68 -1.61 -13.71 -2.93
N ARG A 69 -2.81 -14.13 -2.54
CA ARG A 69 -3.25 -15.51 -2.66
C ARG A 69 -3.42 -15.94 -4.12
N LEU A 70 -4.08 -15.11 -4.94
CA LEU A 70 -4.23 -15.35 -6.38
C LEU A 70 -2.88 -15.52 -7.07
N ARG A 71 -1.91 -14.67 -6.78
CA ARG A 71 -0.56 -14.78 -7.37
C ARG A 71 0.16 -16.06 -7.00
N ALA A 72 -0.08 -16.59 -5.81
CA ALA A 72 0.50 -17.86 -5.35
C ALA A 72 -0.20 -19.08 -5.95
N GLU A 73 -1.54 -19.06 -6.01
CA GLU A 73 -2.37 -20.19 -6.41
C GLU A 73 -2.66 -20.22 -7.93
N HIS A 74 -2.71 -19.05 -8.58
CA HIS A 74 -3.03 -18.86 -10.00
C HIS A 74 -2.01 -17.97 -10.72
N PRO A 75 -0.73 -18.38 -10.85
CA PRO A 75 0.34 -17.53 -11.40
C PRO A 75 0.14 -17.14 -12.88
N GLY A 76 -0.78 -17.79 -13.58
CA GLY A 76 -1.16 -17.45 -14.96
C GLY A 76 -2.18 -16.32 -15.07
N THR A 77 -2.81 -15.90 -13.96
CA THR A 77 -3.78 -14.81 -13.92
C THR A 77 -3.10 -13.53 -13.48
N GLY A 78 -3.13 -12.50 -14.31
CA GLY A 78 -2.67 -11.17 -13.94
C GLY A 78 -3.56 -10.55 -12.85
N VAL A 79 -3.00 -9.65 -12.05
CA VAL A 79 -3.73 -9.03 -10.93
C VAL A 79 -3.65 -7.51 -11.04
N LEU A 80 -4.80 -6.83 -11.08
CA LEU A 80 -4.91 -5.39 -10.99
C LEU A 80 -5.60 -4.99 -9.69
N LEU A 81 -4.88 -4.30 -8.80
CA LEU A 81 -5.50 -3.56 -7.70
C LEU A 81 -6.07 -2.25 -8.24
N PHE A 82 -7.35 -2.01 -8.02
CA PHE A 82 -8.08 -0.82 -8.47
C PHE A 82 -8.76 -0.17 -7.26
N SER A 83 -8.15 0.86 -6.69
CA SER A 83 -8.50 1.40 -5.38
C SER A 83 -8.61 2.93 -5.36
N GLN A 84 -9.35 3.46 -4.39
CA GLN A 84 -9.41 4.90 -4.14
C GLN A 84 -8.14 5.45 -3.46
N TYR A 85 -7.38 4.61 -2.73
CA TYR A 85 -6.27 5.03 -1.89
C TYR A 85 -5.04 4.17 -2.16
N VAL A 86 -3.86 4.73 -1.87
CA VAL A 86 -2.59 3.99 -1.92
C VAL A 86 -2.35 3.29 -0.59
N GLU A 87 -2.39 1.96 -0.60
CA GLU A 87 -2.00 1.13 0.54
C GLU A 87 -0.56 0.66 0.38
N THR A 88 0.34 1.28 1.14
CA THR A 88 1.79 1.03 1.02
C THR A 88 2.26 -0.23 1.74
N THR A 89 1.52 -0.67 2.77
CA THR A 89 1.91 -1.77 3.66
C THR A 89 2.19 -3.09 2.94
N TYR A 90 1.39 -3.42 1.93
CA TYR A 90 1.51 -4.68 1.18
C TYR A 90 2.06 -4.52 -0.24
N ALA A 91 2.08 -3.30 -0.75
CA ALA A 91 2.48 -3.03 -2.12
C ALA A 91 3.95 -3.42 -2.38
N ALA A 92 4.83 -3.29 -1.38
CA ALA A 92 6.21 -3.76 -1.47
C ALA A 92 6.31 -5.29 -1.71
N ARG A 93 5.41 -6.09 -1.11
CA ARG A 93 5.38 -7.55 -1.34
C ARG A 93 4.85 -7.91 -2.71
N LEU A 94 3.86 -7.17 -3.21
CA LEU A 94 3.31 -7.37 -4.55
C LEU A 94 4.28 -6.94 -5.64
N LEU A 95 5.10 -5.91 -5.38
CA LEU A 95 6.12 -5.41 -6.29
C LEU A 95 7.44 -6.18 -6.26
N SER A 96 7.63 -7.10 -5.32
CA SER A 96 8.83 -7.97 -5.32
C SER A 96 8.90 -8.88 -6.56
N ASP A 97 7.74 -9.18 -7.15
CA ASP A 97 7.60 -9.84 -8.44
C ASP A 97 6.54 -9.08 -9.26
N PRO A 98 6.91 -8.07 -10.05
CA PRO A 98 5.94 -7.19 -10.71
C PRO A 98 5.31 -7.77 -11.98
N ALA A 99 5.73 -8.96 -12.43
CA ALA A 99 5.19 -9.57 -13.64
C ALA A 99 3.68 -9.85 -13.50
N GLY A 100 2.88 -9.40 -14.45
CA GLY A 100 1.43 -9.57 -14.45
C GLY A 100 0.73 -8.83 -13.30
N PHE A 101 1.31 -7.72 -12.81
CA PHE A 101 0.74 -6.95 -11.70
C PHE A 101 0.48 -5.50 -12.07
N GLY A 102 -0.65 -4.98 -11.60
CA GLY A 102 -1.01 -3.58 -11.71
C GLY A 102 -1.57 -3.00 -10.43
N TYR A 103 -1.44 -1.68 -10.29
CA TYR A 103 -2.07 -0.89 -9.24
C TYR A 103 -2.44 0.47 -9.79
N LEU A 104 -3.74 0.71 -9.93
CA LEU A 104 -4.30 1.97 -10.44
C LEU A 104 -5.22 2.61 -9.40
N LEU A 105 -5.24 3.94 -9.39
CA LEU A 105 -6.16 4.72 -8.55
C LEU A 105 -7.45 5.00 -9.31
N LYS A 106 -8.62 4.72 -8.68
CA LYS A 106 -9.96 4.88 -9.27
C LYS A 106 -10.20 6.32 -9.78
N GLU A 107 -9.75 7.32 -9.02
CA GLU A 107 -9.92 8.74 -9.35
C GLU A 107 -9.04 9.22 -10.51
N ARG A 108 -7.98 8.49 -10.86
CA ARG A 108 -7.04 8.87 -11.91
C ARG A 108 -7.31 8.19 -13.24
N VAL A 109 -8.15 7.16 -13.26
CA VAL A 109 -8.60 6.52 -14.48
C VAL A 109 -9.76 7.33 -15.05
N THR A 110 -9.43 8.26 -15.94
CA THR A 110 -10.42 9.14 -16.61
C THR A 110 -10.84 8.65 -17.98
N ASP A 111 -10.10 7.72 -18.57
CA ASP A 111 -10.36 7.12 -19.88
C ASP A 111 -10.39 5.60 -19.78
N ILE A 112 -11.47 5.00 -20.24
CA ILE A 112 -11.65 3.54 -20.26
C ILE A 112 -10.64 2.85 -21.20
N GLY A 113 -10.16 3.52 -22.24
CA GLY A 113 -9.15 2.99 -23.15
C GLY A 113 -7.81 2.82 -22.45
N GLU A 114 -7.42 3.76 -21.58
CA GLU A 114 -6.21 3.62 -20.73
C GLU A 114 -6.34 2.45 -19.76
N PHE A 115 -7.52 2.28 -19.17
CA PHE A 115 -7.81 1.17 -18.28
C PHE A 115 -7.70 -0.18 -18.99
N VAL A 116 -8.33 -0.34 -20.16
CA VAL A 116 -8.23 -1.55 -20.99
C VAL A 116 -6.78 -1.82 -21.41
N GLY A 117 -6.05 -0.79 -21.84
CA GLY A 117 -4.63 -0.92 -22.17
C GLY A 117 -3.76 -1.35 -20.98
N ALA A 118 -4.13 -0.96 -19.75
CA ALA A 118 -3.47 -1.47 -18.55
C ALA A 118 -3.78 -2.96 -18.33
N LEU A 119 -5.02 -3.38 -18.48
CA LEU A 119 -5.41 -4.80 -18.39
C LEU A 119 -4.67 -5.66 -19.43
N GLU A 120 -4.57 -5.19 -20.69
CA GLU A 120 -3.84 -5.89 -21.76
C GLU A 120 -2.35 -6.05 -21.43
N ARG A 121 -1.71 -5.00 -20.89
CA ARG A 121 -0.31 -5.09 -20.43
C ARG A 121 -0.14 -6.12 -19.32
N ILE A 122 -1.05 -6.15 -18.35
CA ILE A 122 -1.02 -7.10 -17.22
C ILE A 122 -1.25 -8.52 -17.72
N ALA A 123 -2.22 -8.75 -18.62
CA ALA A 123 -2.49 -10.04 -19.23
C ALA A 123 -1.29 -10.58 -20.00
N ALA A 124 -0.49 -9.69 -20.62
CA ALA A 124 0.75 -10.05 -21.30
C ALA A 124 1.97 -10.25 -20.35
N GLY A 125 1.75 -10.27 -19.03
CA GLY A 125 2.81 -10.39 -18.03
C GLY A 125 3.56 -9.09 -17.71
N GLY A 126 3.13 -7.95 -18.28
CA GLY A 126 3.70 -6.64 -18.01
C GLY A 126 3.17 -6.02 -16.72
N THR A 127 3.51 -4.76 -16.49
CA THR A 127 3.16 -4.03 -15.26
C THR A 127 2.39 -2.74 -15.60
N ALA A 128 1.41 -2.39 -14.77
CA ALA A 128 0.64 -1.15 -14.87
C ALA A 128 0.55 -0.48 -13.49
N LEU A 129 1.37 0.54 -13.25
CA LEU A 129 1.43 1.23 -11.95
C LEU A 129 1.10 2.72 -12.12
N ASP A 130 0.21 3.22 -11.27
CA ASP A 130 -0.01 4.66 -11.15
C ASP A 130 1.26 5.35 -10.64
N PRO A 131 1.68 6.48 -11.24
CA PRO A 131 2.86 7.23 -10.79
C PRO A 131 2.81 7.64 -9.32
N GLU A 132 1.63 7.92 -8.77
CA GLU A 132 1.46 8.26 -7.36
C GLU A 132 1.70 7.06 -6.45
N VAL A 133 1.22 5.88 -6.83
CA VAL A 133 1.52 4.62 -6.15
C VAL A 133 3.03 4.41 -6.10
N VAL A 134 3.71 4.58 -7.24
CA VAL A 134 5.17 4.48 -7.34
C VAL A 134 5.86 5.48 -6.42
N ALA A 135 5.45 6.76 -6.45
CA ALA A 135 6.04 7.81 -5.60
C ALA A 135 5.88 7.53 -4.11
N GLN A 136 4.69 7.07 -3.69
CA GLN A 136 4.41 6.72 -2.29
C GLN A 136 5.21 5.49 -1.83
N LEU A 137 5.35 4.48 -2.68
CA LEU A 137 6.13 3.28 -2.39
C LEU A 137 7.62 3.59 -2.21
N PHE A 138 8.21 4.38 -3.11
CA PHE A 138 9.59 4.85 -2.93
C PHE A 138 9.74 5.74 -1.69
N GLY A 139 8.75 6.57 -1.39
CA GLY A 139 8.70 7.37 -0.18
C GLY A 139 8.61 6.51 1.10
N ALA A 140 7.82 5.44 1.08
CA ALA A 140 7.69 4.48 2.19
C ALA A 140 8.98 3.68 2.39
N THR A 141 9.62 3.21 1.31
CA THR A 141 10.91 2.50 1.36
C THR A 141 12.01 3.39 1.95
N ARG A 142 12.08 4.67 1.56
CA ARG A 142 13.03 5.62 2.16
C ARG A 142 12.77 5.86 3.65
N ARG A 143 11.51 5.86 4.09
CA ARG A 143 11.14 6.04 5.51
C ARG A 143 11.50 4.82 6.34
N SER A 144 11.25 3.62 5.83
CA SER A 144 11.64 2.36 6.49
C SER A 144 13.16 2.29 6.66
N THR A 145 13.94 2.53 5.60
CA THR A 145 15.40 2.55 5.68
C THR A 145 15.94 3.61 6.65
N ALA A 146 15.29 4.78 6.77
CA ALA A 146 15.69 5.80 7.73
C ALA A 146 15.51 5.34 9.18
N LEU A 147 14.42 4.65 9.52
CA LEU A 147 14.22 4.08 10.85
C LEU A 147 15.23 2.97 11.16
N ASP A 148 15.66 2.20 10.15
CA ASP A 148 16.65 1.15 10.31
C ASP A 148 18.07 1.68 10.60
N THR A 149 18.34 2.94 10.27
CA THR A 149 19.61 3.62 10.63
C THR A 149 19.69 4.02 12.10
N LEU A 150 18.57 4.00 12.83
CA LEU A 150 18.56 4.32 14.26
C LEU A 150 19.23 3.22 15.06
N THR A 151 20.12 3.62 15.99
CA THR A 151 20.67 2.70 16.99
C THR A 151 19.56 2.17 17.91
N PRO A 152 19.74 1.04 18.60
CA PRO A 152 18.76 0.55 19.58
C PRO A 152 18.34 1.63 20.57
N ARG A 153 19.31 2.42 21.05
CA ARG A 153 19.06 3.50 22.02
C ARG A 153 18.25 4.66 21.44
N GLU A 154 18.51 5.05 20.20
CA GLU A 154 17.74 6.08 19.51
C GLU A 154 16.31 5.60 19.24
N ARG A 155 16.12 4.33 18.92
CA ARG A 155 14.80 3.73 18.74
C ARG A 155 13.98 3.70 20.03
N GLU A 156 14.61 3.37 21.17
CA GLU A 156 13.99 3.44 22.50
C GLU A 156 13.60 4.88 22.88
N VAL A 157 14.47 5.86 22.62
CA VAL A 157 14.16 7.28 22.84
C VAL A 157 12.95 7.71 21.99
N LEU A 158 12.94 7.33 20.72
CA LEU A 158 11.85 7.67 19.81
C LEU A 158 10.51 7.00 20.19
N SER A 159 10.54 5.77 20.69
CA SER A 159 9.37 5.08 21.25
C SER A 159 8.78 5.85 22.43
N LEU A 160 9.61 6.27 23.39
CA LEU A 160 9.14 7.06 24.53
C LEU A 160 8.67 8.46 24.14
N MET A 161 9.23 9.05 23.07
CA MET A 161 8.70 10.27 22.48
C MET A 161 7.30 10.05 21.89
N ALA A 162 7.04 8.90 21.28
CA ALA A 162 5.74 8.53 20.73
C ALA A 162 4.68 8.30 21.82
N GLU A 163 5.11 7.87 23.03
CA GLU A 163 4.27 7.83 24.23
C GLU A 163 3.95 9.23 24.81
N GLY A 164 4.47 10.30 24.22
CA GLY A 164 4.27 11.68 24.70
C GLY A 164 5.17 12.09 25.86
N ARG A 165 6.19 11.33 26.20
CA ARG A 165 7.09 11.65 27.34
C ARG A 165 7.97 12.87 27.06
N THR A 166 8.20 13.70 28.10
CA THR A 166 9.14 14.82 28.05
C THR A 166 10.60 14.32 28.06
N ASN A 167 11.56 15.18 27.69
CA ASN A 167 13.00 14.82 27.77
C ASN A 167 13.41 14.48 29.20
N HIS A 168 12.86 15.20 30.20
CA HIS A 168 13.06 14.91 31.61
C HIS A 168 12.58 13.50 31.99
N ALA A 169 11.36 13.13 31.60
CA ALA A 169 10.81 11.79 31.88
C ALA A 169 11.62 10.67 31.19
N ILE A 170 12.12 10.91 29.98
CA ILE A 170 12.98 9.97 29.25
C ILE A 170 14.34 9.85 29.96
N ALA A 171 14.93 10.97 30.37
CA ALA A 171 16.19 11.00 31.10
C ALA A 171 16.11 10.20 32.42
N THR A 172 15.03 10.39 33.17
CA THR A 172 14.74 9.64 34.41
C THR A 172 14.57 8.14 34.11
N ALA A 173 13.80 7.76 33.11
CA ALA A 173 13.57 6.35 32.73
C ALA A 173 14.89 5.63 32.34
N PHE A 174 15.83 6.36 31.76
CA PHE A 174 17.12 5.82 31.32
C PHE A 174 18.27 6.02 32.31
N THR A 175 18.02 6.73 33.41
CA THR A 175 19.04 7.09 34.41
C THR A 175 20.21 7.85 33.75
N VAL A 176 19.93 8.82 32.90
CA VAL A 176 20.89 9.67 32.20
C VAL A 176 20.52 11.15 32.35
N SER A 177 21.40 12.05 31.92
CA SER A 177 21.10 13.49 31.91
C SER A 177 20.16 13.86 30.76
N GLU A 178 19.36 14.91 30.91
CA GLU A 178 18.51 15.44 29.82
C GLU A 178 19.36 15.82 28.60
N ARG A 179 20.57 16.33 28.81
CA ARG A 179 21.49 16.65 27.71
C ARG A 179 21.92 15.43 26.90
N ALA A 180 21.99 14.25 27.52
CA ALA A 180 22.22 12.99 26.78
C ALA A 180 21.01 12.61 25.93
N VAL A 181 19.80 12.81 26.45
CA VAL A 181 18.56 12.60 25.68
C VAL A 181 18.45 13.57 24.52
N GLU A 182 18.76 14.85 24.72
CA GLU A 182 18.77 15.86 23.64
C GLU A 182 19.74 15.48 22.51
N LYS A 183 20.91 14.94 22.85
CA LYS A 183 21.88 14.44 21.86
C LYS A 183 21.29 13.29 21.03
N HIS A 184 20.62 12.33 21.67
CA HIS A 184 19.94 11.25 20.94
C HIS A 184 18.83 11.80 20.03
N ILE A 185 18.02 12.74 20.51
CA ILE A 185 16.96 13.39 19.72
C ILE A 185 17.55 14.14 18.52
N ALA A 186 18.65 14.86 18.69
CA ALA A 186 19.33 15.54 17.58
C ALA A 186 19.81 14.54 16.52
N ASN A 187 20.40 13.43 16.92
CA ASN A 187 20.81 12.36 16.01
C ASN A 187 19.62 11.73 15.30
N ILE A 188 18.51 11.46 16.01
CA ILE A 188 17.27 10.97 15.42
C ILE A 188 16.78 11.93 14.34
N PHE A 189 16.72 13.24 14.59
CA PHE A 189 16.29 14.22 13.61
C PHE A 189 17.20 14.24 12.38
N THR A 190 18.50 14.10 12.55
CA THR A 190 19.46 14.02 11.44
C THR A 190 19.24 12.75 10.61
N LYS A 191 19.12 11.59 11.25
CA LYS A 191 18.94 10.30 10.59
C LYS A 191 17.57 10.18 9.88
N LEU A 192 16.55 10.83 10.43
CA LEU A 192 15.21 10.90 9.84
C LEU A 192 15.07 12.02 8.81
N ASP A 193 16.15 12.72 8.46
CA ASP A 193 16.13 13.87 7.53
C ASP A 193 15.07 14.92 7.91
N LEU A 194 15.16 15.42 9.15
CA LEU A 194 14.29 16.44 9.72
C LEU A 194 15.09 17.71 10.02
N PRO A 195 15.36 18.56 9.00
CA PRO A 195 16.12 19.80 9.20
C PRO A 195 15.36 20.79 10.10
N PRO A 196 16.05 21.74 10.71
CA PRO A 196 15.40 22.85 11.42
C PRO A 196 14.47 23.61 10.47
N SER A 197 13.19 23.73 10.83
CA SER A 197 12.21 24.50 10.05
C SER A 197 11.49 25.49 10.94
N GLN A 198 11.10 26.64 10.40
CA GLN A 198 10.33 27.65 11.11
C GLN A 198 8.84 27.27 11.31
N SER A 199 8.32 26.33 10.52
CA SER A 199 6.90 25.99 10.44
C SER A 199 6.53 24.62 11.00
N GLY A 200 7.50 23.77 11.38
CA GLY A 200 7.20 22.38 11.79
C GLY A 200 7.87 21.96 13.11
N HIS A 201 7.10 21.32 13.97
CA HIS A 201 7.63 20.70 15.18
C HIS A 201 8.30 19.36 14.85
N ARG A 202 9.64 19.36 14.69
CA ARG A 202 10.46 18.17 14.38
C ARG A 202 10.14 16.95 15.25
N ARG A 203 9.84 17.20 16.55
CA ARG A 203 9.46 16.14 17.46
C ARG A 203 8.20 15.41 17.01
N VAL A 204 7.17 16.16 16.59
CA VAL A 204 5.91 15.61 16.06
C VAL A 204 6.18 14.84 14.77
N LEU A 205 6.95 15.40 13.86
CA LEU A 205 7.30 14.74 12.60
C LEU A 205 8.09 13.44 12.80
N ALA A 206 9.00 13.40 13.78
CA ALA A 206 9.73 12.19 14.12
C ALA A 206 8.80 11.09 14.66
N VAL A 207 7.86 11.47 15.53
CA VAL A 207 6.85 10.55 16.09
C VAL A 207 5.93 10.02 15.00
N LEU A 208 5.46 10.87 14.09
CA LEU A 208 4.61 10.43 12.97
C LEU A 208 5.36 9.42 12.08
N LYS A 209 6.61 9.69 11.71
CA LYS A 209 7.44 8.75 10.94
C LYS A 209 7.62 7.41 11.67
N TYR A 210 7.77 7.42 12.98
CA TYR A 210 7.90 6.21 13.79
C TYR A 210 6.61 5.39 13.81
N LEU A 211 5.46 6.04 14.04
CA LEU A 211 4.15 5.38 14.09
C LEU A 211 3.73 4.81 12.73
N GLU A 212 4.06 5.51 11.65
CA GLU A 212 3.87 5.02 10.28
C GLU A 212 4.70 3.76 10.00
N GLY A 213 5.98 3.75 10.42
CA GLY A 213 6.86 2.59 10.28
C GLY A 213 6.45 1.40 11.15
N ALA A 214 5.94 1.64 12.36
CA ALA A 214 5.46 0.59 13.25
C ALA A 214 4.15 -0.09 12.78
N ARG A 215 3.37 0.57 11.92
CA ARG A 215 2.18 -0.02 11.28
C ARG A 215 2.53 -0.86 10.05
N ALA A 216 3.71 -0.69 9.50
CA ALA A 216 4.18 -1.35 8.28
C ALA A 216 5.02 -2.62 8.56
N ALA A 217 5.40 -2.86 9.82
CA ALA A 217 6.13 -4.03 10.28
C ALA A 217 5.20 -5.10 10.87
#